data_3b3beabfbbf6cdfe56ce0c9ac0928814
#
_entry.id   3b3beabfbbf6cdfe56ce0c9ac0928814
#
_cell.length_a   1.000
_cell.length_b   1.000
_cell.length_c   1.000
_cell.angle_alpha   90.00
_cell.angle_beta   90.00
_cell.angle_gamma   90.00
#
_symmetry.space_group_name_H-M   'P 1'
#
loop_
_entity.id
_entity.type
_entity.pdbx_description
1 polymer ?
#
loop_
_entity_poly.entity_id
_entity_poly.type
_entity_poly.pdbx_seq_one_letter_code
_entity_poly.pdbx_strand_id
1 'polypeptide(L)'
;QMCIRDRLPAGQLIDLCFSGQLTKDELKKRISGRAGLTAHLGTTDIPAIIQSIEEGDKKAELILDAMIYNVAKAIGASATVLCGKIDAILLTGGIAYSDYVISRLKKRISFLAPIYVYPGENEMESLAFNAIGALKGELPIQIYK
;
A
#
# COMPACT_ATOMS: atom_id res chain seq x y z
N GLN A 1 0.57 5.09 0.72
CA GLN A 1 0.35 6.54 0.47
C GLN A 1 0.00 6.88 -0.99
N MET A 2 0.34 6.05 -1.99
CA MET A 2 0.16 6.37 -3.41
C MET A 2 -1.29 6.30 -3.92
N CYS A 3 -2.18 5.55 -3.30
CA CYS A 3 -3.45 5.18 -3.96
C CYS A 3 -4.60 6.18 -3.82
N ILE A 4 -4.53 7.15 -2.93
CA ILE A 4 -5.66 8.05 -2.64
C ILE A 4 -5.56 9.36 -3.43
N ARG A 5 -4.35 9.85 -3.67
CA ARG A 5 -4.11 11.17 -4.25
C ARG A 5 -4.58 11.31 -5.70
N ASP A 6 -4.45 10.26 -6.50
CA ASP A 6 -4.67 10.32 -7.95
C ASP A 6 -6.11 9.94 -8.38
N ARG A 7 -6.98 9.61 -7.41
CA ARG A 7 -8.35 9.10 -7.69
C ARG A 7 -9.46 9.83 -6.95
N LEU A 8 -9.17 11.01 -6.39
CA LEU A 8 -10.22 11.85 -5.83
C LEU A 8 -11.00 12.49 -6.97
N PRO A 9 -12.35 12.49 -6.92
CA PRO A 9 -13.16 13.27 -7.85
C PRO A 9 -12.77 14.75 -7.75
N ALA A 10 -12.19 15.30 -8.82
CA ALA A 10 -11.61 16.64 -8.78
C ALA A 10 -12.64 17.71 -8.40
N GLY A 11 -13.89 17.61 -8.87
CA GLY A 11 -14.96 18.51 -8.51
C GLY A 11 -15.22 18.55 -7.00
N GLN A 12 -15.43 17.39 -6.39
CA GLN A 12 -15.67 17.30 -4.94
C GLN A 12 -14.48 17.79 -4.11
N LEU A 13 -13.25 17.59 -4.60
CA LEU A 13 -12.06 18.13 -3.94
C LEU A 13 -12.03 19.65 -4.01
N ILE A 14 -12.36 20.24 -5.15
CA ILE A 14 -12.45 21.68 -5.32
C ILE A 14 -13.52 22.24 -4.38
N ASP A 15 -14.73 21.66 -4.37
CA ASP A 15 -15.81 22.08 -3.50
C ASP A 15 -15.38 22.05 -2.01
N LEU A 16 -14.67 20.99 -1.59
CA LEU A 16 -14.14 20.87 -0.24
C LEU A 16 -13.08 21.95 0.06
N CYS A 17 -12.17 22.22 -0.88
CA CYS A 17 -11.13 23.23 -0.70
C CYS A 17 -11.71 24.66 -0.52
N PHE A 18 -12.81 24.96 -1.19
CA PHE A 18 -13.45 26.28 -1.15
C PHE A 18 -14.65 26.36 -0.21
N SER A 19 -15.01 25.27 0.47
CA SER A 19 -16.13 25.24 1.42
C SER A 19 -15.91 26.04 2.70
N GLY A 20 -14.66 26.40 3.02
CA GLY A 20 -14.29 27.01 4.30
C GLY A 20 -14.35 26.05 5.51
N GLN A 21 -14.72 24.78 5.30
CA GLN A 21 -14.83 23.79 6.37
C GLN A 21 -13.49 23.32 6.92
N LEU A 22 -12.44 23.38 6.10
CA LEU A 22 -11.11 22.91 6.42
C LEU A 22 -10.04 23.91 5.97
N THR A 23 -9.07 24.10 6.82
CA THR A 23 -7.85 24.84 6.47
C THR A 23 -6.96 24.02 5.54
N LYS A 24 -6.06 24.70 4.84
CA LYS A 24 -5.03 24.04 3.98
C LYS A 24 -4.22 22.99 4.75
N ASP A 25 -3.86 23.27 6.01
CA ASP A 25 -3.05 22.37 6.82
C ASP A 25 -3.83 21.16 7.30
N GLU A 26 -5.12 21.30 7.59
CA GLU A 26 -6.01 20.19 7.89
C GLU A 26 -6.21 19.27 6.67
N LEU A 27 -6.39 19.85 5.48
CA LEU A 27 -6.45 19.08 4.24
C LEU A 27 -5.16 18.32 3.97
N LYS A 28 -3.98 18.94 4.16
CA LYS A 28 -2.70 18.28 4.05
C LYS A 28 -2.56 17.11 5.04
N LYS A 29 -2.95 17.30 6.30
CA LYS A 29 -2.93 16.23 7.32
C LYS A 29 -3.88 15.08 6.97
N ARG A 30 -5.02 15.36 6.33
CA ARG A 30 -5.92 14.31 5.84
C ARG A 30 -5.29 13.48 4.72
N ILE A 31 -4.50 14.09 3.84
CA ILE A 31 -3.80 13.38 2.76
C ILE A 31 -2.66 12.51 3.31
N SER A 32 -1.97 12.95 4.36
CA SER A 32 -0.70 12.38 4.85
C SER A 32 -0.78 11.61 6.17
N GLY A 33 -1.92 11.06 6.57
CA GLY A 33 -1.95 10.22 7.77
C GLY A 33 -3.29 10.14 8.50
N ARG A 34 -4.24 11.04 8.20
CA ARG A 34 -5.58 11.01 8.79
C ARG A 34 -6.67 10.56 7.81
N ALA A 35 -6.27 9.85 6.76
CA ALA A 35 -7.17 9.31 5.75
C ALA A 35 -7.18 7.77 5.78
N GLY A 36 -7.96 7.16 4.90
CA GLY A 36 -8.02 5.71 4.76
C GLY A 36 -8.52 5.03 6.03
N LEU A 37 -7.83 3.99 6.48
CA LEU A 37 -8.21 3.21 7.66
C LEU A 37 -8.37 4.09 8.90
N THR A 38 -7.45 5.02 9.14
CA THR A 38 -7.52 5.94 10.29
C THR A 38 -8.79 6.78 10.28
N ALA A 39 -9.23 7.28 9.12
CA ALA A 39 -10.44 8.09 9.02
C ALA A 39 -11.71 7.30 9.29
N HIS A 40 -11.75 6.03 8.91
CA HIS A 40 -12.95 5.19 8.97
C HIS A 40 -13.02 4.32 10.23
N LEU A 41 -11.86 3.85 10.73
CA LEU A 41 -11.74 2.88 11.80
C LEU A 41 -10.97 3.41 13.02
N GLY A 42 -10.38 4.60 12.94
CA GLY A 42 -9.58 5.19 14.02
C GLY A 42 -8.20 4.56 14.22
N THR A 43 -7.86 3.52 13.46
CA THR A 43 -6.60 2.78 13.59
C THR A 43 -6.06 2.33 12.24
N THR A 44 -4.76 2.02 12.18
CA THR A 44 -4.09 1.35 11.05
C THR A 44 -3.54 -0.01 11.45
N ASP A 45 -3.82 -0.46 12.67
CA ASP A 45 -3.40 -1.76 13.19
C ASP A 45 -4.21 -2.87 12.52
N ILE A 46 -3.62 -3.52 11.52
CA ILE A 46 -4.29 -4.57 10.74
C ILE A 46 -4.69 -5.78 11.61
N PRO A 47 -3.86 -6.30 12.53
CA PRO A 47 -4.27 -7.33 13.47
C PRO A 47 -5.52 -6.98 14.26
N ALA A 48 -5.59 -5.79 14.85
CA ALA A 48 -6.75 -5.33 15.61
C ALA A 48 -8.02 -5.20 14.73
N ILE A 49 -7.86 -4.71 13.49
CA ILE A 49 -8.96 -4.63 12.52
C ILE A 49 -9.48 -6.03 12.17
N ILE A 50 -8.59 -7.00 11.93
CA ILE A 50 -8.98 -8.38 11.61
C ILE A 50 -9.72 -9.01 12.79
N GLN A 51 -9.24 -8.81 14.01
CA GLN A 51 -9.94 -9.28 15.21
C GLN A 51 -11.37 -8.73 15.28
N SER A 52 -11.55 -7.42 15.05
CA SER A 52 -12.90 -6.81 15.02
C SER A 52 -13.78 -7.43 13.93
N ILE A 53 -13.21 -7.81 12.78
CA ILE A 53 -13.94 -8.49 11.70
C ILE A 53 -14.39 -9.87 12.14
N GLU A 54 -13.54 -10.64 12.82
CA GLU A 54 -13.85 -11.96 13.39
C GLU A 54 -14.94 -11.88 14.46
N GLU A 55 -14.98 -10.78 15.21
CA GLU A 55 -16.03 -10.45 16.18
C GLU A 55 -17.35 -9.96 15.52
N GLY A 56 -17.35 -9.79 14.19
CA GLY A 56 -18.55 -9.48 13.39
C GLY A 56 -18.68 -8.03 12.94
N ASP A 57 -17.64 -7.19 13.07
CA ASP A 57 -17.68 -5.81 12.57
C ASP A 57 -17.67 -5.75 11.03
N LYS A 58 -18.88 -5.64 10.46
CA LYS A 58 -19.09 -5.53 9.01
C LYS A 58 -18.55 -4.23 8.41
N LYS A 59 -18.46 -3.17 9.20
CA LYS A 59 -17.86 -1.91 8.74
C LYS A 59 -16.36 -2.07 8.59
N ALA A 60 -15.68 -2.67 9.55
CA ALA A 60 -14.25 -2.96 9.48
C ALA A 60 -13.93 -3.86 8.27
N GLU A 61 -14.72 -4.92 8.05
CA GLU A 61 -14.58 -5.79 6.89
C GLU A 61 -14.70 -5.01 5.57
N LEU A 62 -15.74 -4.20 5.40
CA LEU A 62 -15.97 -3.40 4.20
C LEU A 62 -14.81 -2.43 3.93
N ILE A 63 -14.33 -1.73 4.97
CA ILE A 63 -13.28 -0.74 4.82
C ILE A 63 -11.93 -1.40 4.50
N LEU A 64 -11.61 -2.53 5.14
CA LEU A 64 -10.38 -3.27 4.85
C LEU A 64 -10.42 -3.86 3.44
N ASP A 65 -11.54 -4.43 3.02
CA ASP A 65 -11.72 -4.95 1.65
C ASP A 65 -11.66 -3.84 0.60
N ALA A 66 -12.17 -2.64 0.88
CA ALA A 66 -12.05 -1.49 0.01
C ALA A 66 -10.59 -1.04 -0.15
N MET A 67 -9.79 -1.09 0.93
CA MET A 67 -8.34 -0.84 0.85
C MET A 67 -7.66 -1.88 -0.05
N ILE A 68 -7.90 -3.17 0.18
CA ILE A 68 -7.33 -4.27 -0.63
C ILE A 68 -7.72 -4.12 -2.10
N TYR A 69 -8.97 -3.77 -2.37
CA TYR A 69 -9.46 -3.52 -3.73
C TYR A 69 -8.71 -2.37 -4.41
N ASN A 70 -8.47 -1.26 -3.72
CA ASN A 70 -7.71 -0.14 -4.25
C ASN A 70 -6.24 -0.51 -4.55
N VAL A 71 -5.62 -1.31 -3.69
CA VAL A 71 -4.27 -1.85 -3.94
C VAL A 71 -4.26 -2.72 -5.19
N ALA A 72 -5.22 -3.64 -5.33
CA ALA A 72 -5.34 -4.48 -6.53
C ALA A 72 -5.50 -3.65 -7.81
N LYS A 73 -6.33 -2.60 -7.77
CA LYS A 73 -6.50 -1.67 -8.91
C LYS A 73 -5.20 -0.94 -9.25
N ALA A 74 -4.42 -0.54 -8.25
CA ALA A 74 -3.14 0.12 -8.47
C ALA A 74 -2.14 -0.83 -9.14
N ILE A 75 -2.08 -2.09 -8.68
CA ILE A 75 -1.24 -3.12 -9.31
C ILE A 75 -1.68 -3.35 -10.76
N GLY A 76 -2.99 -3.50 -11.02
CA GLY A 76 -3.52 -3.64 -12.37
C GLY A 76 -3.21 -2.44 -13.28
N ALA A 77 -3.29 -1.22 -12.74
CA ALA A 77 -2.91 -0.02 -13.48
C ALA A 77 -1.41 0.00 -13.80
N SER A 78 -0.56 -0.44 -12.86
CA SER A 78 0.89 -0.56 -13.09
C SER A 78 1.23 -1.65 -14.11
N ALA A 79 0.42 -2.69 -14.22
CA ALA A 79 0.59 -3.74 -15.21
C ALA A 79 0.50 -3.21 -16.66
N THR A 80 -0.30 -2.18 -16.90
CA THR A 80 -0.43 -1.55 -18.22
C THR A 80 0.86 -0.84 -18.65
N VAL A 81 1.63 -0.29 -17.71
CA VAL A 81 2.93 0.34 -17.98
C VAL A 81 3.92 -0.67 -18.57
N LEU A 82 3.82 -1.94 -18.13
CA LEU A 82 4.64 -3.05 -18.63
C LEU A 82 3.99 -3.78 -19.82
N CYS A 83 2.91 -3.24 -20.38
CA CYS A 83 2.15 -3.90 -21.45
C CYS A 83 1.74 -5.34 -21.13
N GLY A 84 1.49 -5.64 -19.86
CA GLY A 84 1.14 -6.97 -19.37
C GLY A 84 2.31 -7.96 -19.31
N LYS A 85 3.53 -7.55 -19.65
CA LYS A 85 4.72 -8.40 -19.56
C LYS A 85 5.31 -8.32 -18.15
N ILE A 86 4.78 -9.13 -17.27
CA ILE A 86 5.12 -9.14 -15.85
C ILE A 86 5.68 -10.51 -15.50
N ASP A 87 6.92 -10.57 -15.06
CA ASP A 87 7.58 -11.84 -14.66
C ASP A 87 7.07 -12.29 -13.28
N ALA A 88 6.89 -11.35 -12.37
CA ALA A 88 6.43 -11.62 -11.00
C ALA A 88 5.83 -10.38 -10.32
N ILE A 89 4.97 -10.62 -9.32
CA ILE A 89 4.50 -9.63 -8.38
C ILE A 89 5.10 -9.96 -7.01
N LEU A 90 5.84 -9.02 -6.44
CA LEU A 90 6.44 -9.17 -5.12
C LEU A 90 5.62 -8.40 -4.09
N LEU A 91 5.15 -9.08 -3.06
CA LEU A 91 4.44 -8.49 -1.92
C LEU A 91 5.36 -8.52 -0.70
N THR A 92 5.64 -7.35 -0.13
CA THR A 92 6.57 -7.19 0.99
C THR A 92 6.01 -6.18 2.01
N GLY A 93 6.77 -5.91 3.06
CA GLY A 93 6.39 -5.01 4.13
C GLY A 93 5.58 -5.67 5.25
N GLY A 94 5.25 -4.92 6.29
CA GLY A 94 4.56 -5.42 7.48
C GLY A 94 3.18 -6.01 7.19
N ILE A 95 2.45 -5.46 6.21
CA ILE A 95 1.12 -5.95 5.84
C ILE A 95 1.16 -7.35 5.20
N ALA A 96 2.31 -7.75 4.66
CA ALA A 96 2.49 -9.06 4.05
C ALA A 96 2.49 -10.22 5.06
N TYR A 97 2.56 -9.94 6.36
CA TYR A 97 2.33 -10.93 7.42
C TYR A 97 0.86 -11.34 7.55
N SER A 98 -0.07 -10.56 7.01
CA SER A 98 -1.50 -10.81 7.14
C SER A 98 -2.01 -11.75 6.05
N ASP A 99 -2.26 -13.01 6.38
CA ASP A 99 -2.89 -13.98 5.47
C ASP A 99 -4.26 -13.52 5.00
N TYR A 100 -5.01 -12.82 5.84
CA TYR A 100 -6.30 -12.23 5.49
C TYR A 100 -6.17 -11.27 4.31
N VAL A 101 -5.22 -10.34 4.38
CA VAL A 101 -4.98 -9.35 3.32
C VAL A 101 -4.40 -10.02 2.08
N ILE A 102 -3.37 -10.85 2.25
CA ILE A 102 -2.67 -11.50 1.15
C ILE A 102 -3.60 -12.43 0.34
N SER A 103 -4.43 -13.23 1.01
CA SER A 103 -5.35 -14.14 0.32
C SER A 103 -6.40 -13.38 -0.53
N ARG A 104 -6.95 -12.29 0.03
CA ARG A 104 -7.91 -11.44 -0.70
C ARG A 104 -7.27 -10.68 -1.85
N LEU A 105 -6.05 -10.19 -1.66
CA LEU A 105 -5.30 -9.51 -2.73
C LEU A 105 -4.94 -10.49 -3.85
N LYS A 106 -4.42 -11.68 -3.53
CA LYS A 106 -4.10 -12.73 -4.49
C LYS A 106 -5.31 -13.08 -5.37
N LYS A 107 -6.51 -13.22 -4.80
CA LYS A 107 -7.74 -13.49 -5.58
C LYS A 107 -8.00 -12.45 -6.68
N ARG A 108 -7.52 -11.22 -6.50
CA ARG A 108 -7.76 -10.11 -7.44
C ARG A 108 -6.67 -9.91 -8.48
N ILE A 109 -5.45 -10.38 -8.21
CA ILE A 109 -4.28 -10.07 -9.07
C ILE A 109 -3.55 -11.30 -9.60
N SER A 110 -3.91 -12.53 -9.19
CA SER A 110 -3.22 -13.77 -9.58
C SER A 110 -3.24 -14.04 -11.09
N PHE A 111 -4.17 -13.42 -11.81
CA PHE A 111 -4.24 -13.55 -13.28
C PHE A 111 -3.16 -12.74 -14.01
N LEU A 112 -2.50 -11.80 -13.33
CA LEU A 112 -1.50 -10.92 -13.95
C LEU A 112 -0.13 -11.60 -14.06
N ALA A 113 0.32 -12.25 -12.98
CA ALA A 113 1.64 -12.92 -12.91
C ALA A 113 1.76 -13.77 -11.64
N PRO A 114 2.80 -14.63 -11.53
CA PRO A 114 3.14 -15.31 -10.27
C PRO A 114 3.35 -14.33 -9.12
N ILE A 115 2.86 -14.67 -7.92
CA ILE A 115 2.94 -13.81 -6.74
C ILE A 115 3.84 -14.44 -5.70
N TYR A 116 4.88 -13.71 -5.31
CA TYR A 116 5.79 -14.07 -4.23
C TYR A 116 5.59 -13.14 -3.04
N VAL A 117 5.57 -13.72 -1.84
CA VAL A 117 5.32 -12.98 -0.59
C VAL A 117 6.56 -13.06 0.28
N TYR A 118 7.10 -11.90 0.63
CA TYR A 118 8.25 -11.72 1.50
C TYR A 118 7.85 -10.81 2.67
N PRO A 119 7.26 -11.35 3.74
CA PRO A 119 6.81 -10.54 4.87
C PRO A 119 7.99 -9.85 5.57
N GLY A 120 7.77 -8.61 5.99
CA GLY A 120 8.75 -7.83 6.75
C GLY A 120 9.50 -6.80 5.92
N GLU A 121 10.27 -6.02 6.63
CA GLU A 121 11.11 -4.95 6.10
C GLU A 121 12.56 -5.23 6.55
N ASN A 122 13.31 -6.00 5.76
CA ASN A 122 14.72 -6.29 6.03
C ASN A 122 15.64 -5.20 5.43
N GLU A 123 15.21 -3.93 5.49
CA GLU A 123 15.94 -2.82 4.88
C GLU A 123 17.36 -2.71 5.45
N MET A 124 17.51 -2.77 6.76
CA MET A 124 18.82 -2.66 7.42
C MET A 124 19.74 -3.82 7.05
N GLU A 125 19.23 -5.03 7.01
CA GLU A 125 20.01 -6.21 6.61
C GLU A 125 20.40 -6.14 5.13
N SER A 126 19.48 -5.74 4.26
CA SER A 126 19.73 -5.53 2.83
C SER A 126 20.75 -4.42 2.58
N LEU A 127 20.65 -3.30 3.30
CA LEU A 127 21.63 -2.21 3.23
C LEU A 127 23.00 -2.66 3.71
N ALA A 128 23.08 -3.38 4.82
CA ALA A 128 24.34 -3.92 5.35
C ALA A 128 24.96 -4.93 4.36
N PHE A 129 24.16 -5.83 3.80
CA PHE A 129 24.62 -6.80 2.82
C PHE A 129 25.20 -6.12 1.56
N ASN A 130 24.48 -5.14 1.01
CA ASN A 130 24.93 -4.39 -0.16
C ASN A 130 26.21 -3.58 0.14
N ALA A 131 26.28 -2.92 1.30
CA ALA A 131 27.47 -2.16 1.69
C ALA A 131 28.70 -3.05 1.88
N ILE A 132 28.52 -4.18 2.56
CA ILE A 132 29.61 -5.17 2.77
C ILE A 132 30.05 -5.77 1.44
N GLY A 133 29.12 -6.15 0.55
CA GLY A 133 29.42 -6.68 -0.77
C GLY A 133 30.19 -5.69 -1.65
N ALA A 134 29.82 -4.40 -1.59
CA ALA A 134 30.53 -3.34 -2.29
C ALA A 134 31.94 -3.15 -1.72
N LEU A 135 32.12 -3.13 -0.39
CA LEU A 135 33.42 -3.01 0.25
C LEU A 135 34.34 -4.18 -0.03
N LYS A 136 33.81 -5.38 -0.16
CA LYS A 136 34.55 -6.59 -0.54
C LYS A 136 34.84 -6.69 -2.04
N GLY A 137 34.28 -5.81 -2.88
CA GLY A 137 34.40 -5.88 -4.33
C GLY A 137 33.54 -6.97 -4.98
N GLU A 138 32.60 -7.55 -4.24
CA GLU A 138 31.66 -8.58 -4.72
C GLU A 138 30.50 -7.97 -5.50
N LEU A 139 30.18 -6.69 -5.23
CA LEU A 139 29.13 -5.92 -5.90
C LEU A 139 29.71 -4.69 -6.59
N PRO A 140 29.23 -4.34 -7.80
CA PRO A 140 29.70 -3.15 -8.52
C PRO A 140 29.23 -1.88 -7.81
N ILE A 141 30.13 -0.92 -7.62
CA ILE A 141 29.84 0.41 -7.09
C ILE A 141 29.45 1.31 -8.26
N GLN A 142 28.24 1.85 -8.22
CA GLN A 142 27.79 2.87 -9.18
C GLN A 142 28.05 4.27 -8.60
N ILE A 143 28.82 5.07 -9.34
CA ILE A 143 29.07 6.47 -8.97
C ILE A 143 28.01 7.32 -9.67
N TYR A 144 27.16 7.96 -8.90
CA TYR A 144 26.21 8.94 -9.40
C TYR A 144 26.99 10.22 -9.79
N LYS A 145 26.86 10.61 -11.05
CA LYS A 145 27.41 11.89 -11.54
C LYS A 145 26.30 12.93 -11.62
#